data_4bd63ed6263857821574e7c92410aa00
#
_entry.id   4bd63ed6263857821574e7c92410aa00
#
_cell.length_a   1.000
_cell.length_b   1.000
_cell.length_c   1.000
_cell.angle_alpha   90.00
_cell.angle_beta   90.00
_cell.angle_gamma   90.00
#
_symmetry.space_group_name_H-M   'P 1'
#
loop_
_entity.id
_entity.type
_entity.pdbx_description
1 polymer ?
#
loop_
_entity_poly.entity_id
_entity_poly.type
_entity_poly.pdbx_seq_one_letter_code
_entity_poly.pdbx_strand_id
1 'polypeptide(L)'
;MLKKKYFILPVLMSLFLVGCDNLDPEEIRKRQHFPGKDFVADAQQGEALFVANCSRCHGPAGLGTGQGPPLVNKIYREAHHADITFHWAVKNGVKQHHWGFGDMPPVKNVSPEDVGHIIAYIRQQQRNAGIH
;
A
#
# COMPACT_ATOMS: atom_id res chain seq x y z
N MET A 1 0.67 -61.59 29.47
CA MET A 1 0.40 -61.08 28.12
C MET A 1 -0.52 -59.89 28.22
N LEU A 2 -0.39 -58.88 27.37
CA LEU A 2 -1.02 -57.58 27.29
C LEU A 2 -0.52 -56.50 28.27
N LYS A 3 0.38 -55.64 27.78
CA LYS A 3 0.44 -54.17 28.12
C LYS A 3 1.48 -53.49 27.25
N LYS A 4 1.16 -53.25 25.98
CA LYS A 4 1.98 -52.41 25.08
C LYS A 4 1.09 -51.74 24.05
N LYS A 5 0.28 -50.72 24.44
CA LYS A 5 -0.54 -50.01 23.46
C LYS A 5 -0.84 -48.50 23.71
N TYR A 6 -0.24 -47.83 24.66
CA TYR A 6 -0.65 -46.44 24.95
C TYR A 6 0.48 -45.39 25.01
N PHE A 7 1.59 -45.59 24.28
CA PHE A 7 2.73 -44.68 24.37
C PHE A 7 2.99 -43.84 23.08
N ILE A 8 2.14 -43.98 22.05
CA ILE A 8 2.37 -43.33 20.76
C ILE A 8 1.47 -42.08 20.57
N LEU A 9 0.39 -41.92 21.35
CA LEU A 9 -0.57 -40.83 21.16
C LEU A 9 -0.13 -39.44 21.61
N PRO A 10 0.67 -39.24 22.67
CA PRO A 10 1.07 -37.90 23.07
C PRO A 10 2.19 -37.28 22.21
N VAL A 11 2.96 -38.07 21.45
CA VAL A 11 4.06 -37.57 20.61
C VAL A 11 3.55 -36.97 19.29
N LEU A 12 2.43 -37.46 18.78
CA LEU A 12 1.84 -36.93 17.54
C LEU A 12 1.06 -35.62 17.74
N MET A 13 0.63 -35.32 18.95
CA MET A 13 -0.13 -34.09 19.27
C MET A 13 0.75 -32.88 19.55
N SER A 14 2.05 -33.08 19.82
CA SER A 14 3.00 -31.99 20.04
C SER A 14 3.59 -31.41 18.75
N LEU A 15 3.38 -32.03 17.60
CA LEU A 15 3.88 -31.54 16.31
C LEU A 15 2.96 -30.49 15.62
N PHE A 16 1.75 -30.27 16.16
CA PHE A 16 0.81 -29.28 15.57
C PHE A 16 0.87 -27.88 16.21
N LEU A 17 1.75 -27.62 17.17
CA LEU A 17 1.87 -26.32 17.85
C LEU A 17 3.04 -25.45 17.34
N VAL A 18 3.73 -25.86 16.28
CA VAL A 18 4.86 -25.10 15.69
C VAL A 18 4.38 -24.44 14.39
N GLY A 19 3.36 -23.60 14.44
CA GLY A 19 2.80 -23.03 13.23
C GLY A 19 2.21 -21.62 13.34
N CYS A 20 2.40 -20.92 14.46
CA CYS A 20 2.22 -19.47 14.48
C CYS A 20 3.60 -18.82 14.46
N ASP A 21 4.24 -18.88 13.31
CA ASP A 21 5.51 -18.22 13.10
C ASP A 21 5.35 -16.73 13.43
N ASN A 22 6.28 -16.25 14.23
CA ASN A 22 6.52 -14.85 14.53
C ASN A 22 6.75 -14.10 13.21
N LEU A 23 5.66 -13.67 12.55
CA LEU A 23 5.76 -12.77 11.41
C LEU A 23 6.27 -11.44 11.97
N ASP A 24 7.53 -11.14 11.71
CA ASP A 24 8.13 -9.86 12.07
C ASP A 24 7.29 -8.73 11.44
N PRO A 25 6.72 -7.81 12.23
CA PRO A 25 5.91 -6.72 11.72
C PRO A 25 6.65 -5.86 10.67
N GLU A 26 7.96 -5.68 10.81
CA GLU A 26 8.75 -4.92 9.84
C GLU A 26 8.90 -5.67 8.52
N GLU A 27 9.05 -6.99 8.57
CA GLU A 27 9.08 -7.80 7.36
C GLU A 27 7.73 -7.79 6.62
N ILE A 28 6.62 -7.76 7.36
CA ILE A 28 5.28 -7.59 6.78
C ILE A 28 5.16 -6.21 6.10
N ARG A 29 5.57 -5.13 6.77
CA ARG A 29 5.56 -3.77 6.20
C ARG A 29 6.35 -3.72 4.91
N LYS A 30 7.56 -4.25 4.90
CA LYS A 30 8.42 -4.32 3.74
C LYS A 30 7.80 -5.09 2.58
N ARG A 31 7.23 -6.28 2.86
CA ARG A 31 6.52 -7.08 1.85
C ARG A 31 5.31 -6.36 1.28
N GLN A 32 4.60 -5.57 2.06
CA GLN A 32 3.44 -4.79 1.64
C GLN A 32 3.79 -3.42 1.02
N HIS A 33 5.08 -3.09 0.93
CA HIS A 33 5.55 -1.77 0.47
C HIS A 33 5.07 -0.64 1.38
N PHE A 34 5.12 -0.85 2.70
CA PHE A 34 4.81 0.18 3.69
C PHE A 34 6.07 0.77 4.28
N PRO A 35 6.05 2.05 4.64
CA PRO A 35 7.16 2.68 5.33
C PRO A 35 7.38 2.05 6.71
N GLY A 36 8.60 2.21 7.25
CA GLY A 36 8.95 1.77 8.60
C GLY A 36 8.01 2.35 9.67
N LYS A 37 7.94 1.71 10.83
CA LYS A 37 7.00 2.07 11.90
C LYS A 37 7.16 3.50 12.43
N ASP A 38 8.36 4.06 12.36
CA ASP A 38 8.68 5.40 12.87
C ASP A 38 8.62 6.48 11.77
N PHE A 39 8.10 6.13 10.59
CA PHE A 39 7.98 7.05 9.46
C PHE A 39 6.99 8.18 9.75
N VAL A 40 7.41 9.40 9.46
CA VAL A 40 6.56 10.60 9.53
C VAL A 40 6.45 11.21 8.14
N ALA A 41 5.23 11.31 7.62
CA ALA A 41 4.97 11.84 6.30
C ALA A 41 5.14 13.36 6.24
N ASP A 42 5.71 13.85 5.13
CA ASP A 42 5.90 15.27 4.81
C ASP A 42 5.27 15.58 3.45
N ALA A 43 4.24 16.40 3.43
CA ALA A 43 3.53 16.77 2.21
C ALA A 43 4.36 17.66 1.28
N GLN A 44 5.28 18.47 1.78
CA GLN A 44 6.15 19.31 0.96
C GLN A 44 7.16 18.46 0.20
N GLN A 45 7.76 17.48 0.87
CA GLN A 45 8.60 16.48 0.20
C GLN A 45 7.78 15.65 -0.78
N GLY A 46 6.53 15.31 -0.42
CA GLY A 46 5.59 14.58 -1.25
C GLY A 46 5.26 15.30 -2.56
N GLU A 47 5.17 16.62 -2.57
CA GLU A 47 4.96 17.40 -3.78
C GLU A 47 6.08 17.18 -4.80
N ALA A 48 7.32 17.33 -4.38
CA ALA A 48 8.48 17.15 -5.27
C ALA A 48 8.54 15.71 -5.84
N LEU A 49 8.30 14.72 -4.98
CA LEU A 49 8.26 13.31 -5.38
C LEU A 49 7.09 13.01 -6.33
N PHE A 50 5.91 13.60 -6.09
CA PHE A 50 4.76 13.49 -6.97
C PHE A 50 5.03 14.07 -8.34
N VAL A 51 5.61 15.27 -8.40
CA VAL A 51 5.99 15.91 -9.66
C VAL A 51 6.95 15.03 -10.46
N ALA A 52 7.94 14.47 -9.81
CA ALA A 52 8.97 13.64 -10.47
C ALA A 52 8.45 12.30 -10.99
N ASN A 53 7.49 11.66 -10.28
CA ASN A 53 7.14 10.26 -10.54
C ASN A 53 5.69 10.03 -11.01
N CYS A 54 4.75 10.95 -10.73
CA CYS A 54 3.33 10.72 -10.89
C CYS A 54 2.63 11.73 -11.81
N SER A 55 3.09 13.00 -11.81
CA SER A 55 2.40 14.12 -12.46
C SER A 55 2.27 13.97 -13.97
N ARG A 56 3.16 13.24 -14.62
CA ARG A 56 3.10 12.98 -16.06
C ARG A 56 1.76 12.33 -16.47
N CYS A 57 1.27 11.39 -15.64
CA CYS A 57 0.00 10.71 -15.90
C CYS A 57 -1.16 11.34 -15.10
N HIS A 58 -0.93 11.66 -13.83
CA HIS A 58 -1.99 12.16 -12.93
C HIS A 58 -2.16 13.68 -12.93
N GLY A 59 -1.39 14.39 -13.74
CA GLY A 59 -1.46 15.84 -13.90
C GLY A 59 -0.84 16.63 -12.74
N PRO A 60 -0.63 17.94 -12.94
CA PRO A 60 -0.19 18.82 -11.87
C PRO A 60 -1.18 18.77 -10.71
N ALA A 61 -0.67 18.77 -9.49
CA ALA A 61 -1.44 18.67 -8.24
C ALA A 61 -2.43 17.48 -8.19
N GLY A 62 -2.27 16.46 -9.04
CA GLY A 62 -3.17 15.30 -9.06
C GLY A 62 -4.54 15.57 -9.71
N LEU A 63 -4.62 16.54 -10.62
CA LEU A 63 -5.87 16.93 -11.28
C LEU A 63 -6.22 16.07 -12.51
N GLY A 64 -5.35 15.11 -12.86
CA GLY A 64 -5.53 14.21 -13.99
C GLY A 64 -5.02 14.77 -15.31
N THR A 65 -4.91 13.88 -16.28
CA THR A 65 -4.57 14.18 -17.69
C THR A 65 -5.38 13.26 -18.61
N GLY A 66 -5.11 13.30 -19.93
CA GLY A 66 -5.62 12.28 -20.86
C GLY A 66 -4.95 10.88 -20.71
N GLN A 67 -3.95 10.73 -19.82
CA GLN A 67 -3.21 9.49 -19.62
C GLN A 67 -3.48 8.83 -18.25
N GLY A 68 -4.07 9.56 -17.32
CA GLY A 68 -4.35 9.03 -16.01
C GLY A 68 -5.37 9.86 -15.22
N PRO A 69 -6.06 9.22 -14.26
CA PRO A 69 -7.17 9.83 -13.56
C PRO A 69 -6.74 10.96 -12.59
N PRO A 70 -7.66 11.89 -12.30
CA PRO A 70 -7.46 12.86 -11.23
C PRO A 70 -7.48 12.17 -9.87
N LEU A 71 -6.40 12.29 -9.08
CA LEU A 71 -6.32 11.79 -7.70
C LEU A 71 -7.02 12.72 -6.71
N VAL A 72 -7.16 13.99 -7.06
CA VAL A 72 -8.01 14.98 -6.34
C VAL A 72 -9.44 14.83 -6.84
N ASN A 73 -10.08 13.76 -6.43
CA ASN A 73 -11.46 13.41 -6.79
C ASN A 73 -12.10 12.61 -5.67
N LYS A 74 -13.42 12.72 -5.50
CA LYS A 74 -14.21 12.02 -4.47
C LYS A 74 -14.06 10.49 -4.50
N ILE A 75 -13.75 9.91 -5.68
CA ILE A 75 -13.44 8.48 -5.82
C ILE A 75 -12.21 8.11 -4.99
N TYR A 76 -11.21 8.98 -4.93
CA TYR A 76 -9.95 8.70 -4.22
C TYR A 76 -9.92 9.21 -2.77
N ARG A 77 -11.08 9.61 -2.19
CA ARG A 77 -11.15 9.96 -0.76
C ARG A 77 -10.75 8.77 0.11
N GLU A 78 -10.26 9.06 1.30
CA GLU A 78 -9.72 8.03 2.21
C GLU A 78 -10.72 6.92 2.54
N ALA A 79 -12.00 7.25 2.72
CA ALA A 79 -13.06 6.28 3.01
C ALA A 79 -13.36 5.30 1.85
N HIS A 80 -12.87 5.58 0.63
CA HIS A 80 -13.05 4.69 -0.54
C HIS A 80 -11.73 4.13 -1.05
N HIS A 81 -10.67 4.95 -1.08
CA HIS A 81 -9.30 4.54 -1.40
C HIS A 81 -8.38 4.89 -0.24
N ALA A 82 -8.30 4.01 0.77
CA ALA A 82 -7.41 4.17 1.90
C ALA A 82 -5.94 4.24 1.45
N ASP A 83 -5.05 4.81 2.27
CA ASP A 83 -3.63 5.04 1.95
C ASP A 83 -2.89 3.78 1.50
N ILE A 84 -3.25 2.63 2.06
CA ILE A 84 -2.70 1.32 1.66
C ILE A 84 -2.87 1.05 0.16
N THR A 85 -3.96 1.52 -0.46
CA THR A 85 -4.22 1.29 -1.88
C THR A 85 -3.26 2.05 -2.78
N PHE A 86 -2.74 3.20 -2.35
CA PHE A 86 -1.69 3.92 -3.05
C PHE A 86 -0.36 3.15 -3.03
N HIS A 87 0.01 2.58 -1.88
CA HIS A 87 1.20 1.73 -1.78
C HIS A 87 1.11 0.52 -2.72
N TRP A 88 -0.05 -0.14 -2.76
CA TRP A 88 -0.27 -1.28 -3.66
C TRP A 88 -0.31 -0.87 -5.12
N ALA A 89 -0.89 0.28 -5.45
CA ALA A 89 -0.92 0.81 -6.82
C ALA A 89 0.50 1.06 -7.34
N VAL A 90 1.36 1.70 -6.54
CA VAL A 90 2.76 1.94 -6.91
C VAL A 90 3.51 0.63 -7.07
N LYS A 91 3.36 -0.30 -6.13
CA LYS A 91 4.08 -1.58 -6.13
C LYS A 91 3.65 -2.51 -7.26
N ASN A 92 2.35 -2.68 -7.46
CA ASN A 92 1.78 -3.76 -8.26
C ASN A 92 1.15 -3.25 -9.59
N GLY A 93 0.97 -1.93 -9.72
CA GLY A 93 0.09 -1.37 -10.73
C GLY A 93 -1.39 -1.56 -10.39
N VAL A 94 -2.27 -1.09 -11.25
CA VAL A 94 -3.72 -1.16 -11.08
C VAL A 94 -4.39 -1.57 -12.37
N LYS A 95 -5.26 -2.57 -12.32
CA LYS A 95 -6.20 -2.84 -13.40
C LYS A 95 -7.25 -1.73 -13.45
N GLN A 96 -7.51 -1.17 -14.64
CA GLN A 96 -8.51 -0.10 -14.76
C GLN A 96 -9.89 -0.57 -14.26
N HIS A 97 -10.57 0.27 -13.50
CA HIS A 97 -11.88 -0.06 -12.95
C HIS A 97 -12.84 1.12 -12.77
N HIS A 98 -12.35 2.33 -12.52
CA HIS A 98 -13.18 3.54 -12.43
C HIS A 98 -13.13 4.40 -13.69
N TRP A 99 -12.04 4.33 -14.45
CA TRP A 99 -11.74 5.20 -15.58
C TRP A 99 -11.24 4.39 -16.77
N GLY A 100 -11.44 4.92 -17.97
CA GLY A 100 -11.04 4.27 -19.24
C GLY A 100 -9.62 4.62 -19.72
N PHE A 101 -8.68 4.94 -18.83
CA PHE A 101 -7.31 5.32 -19.20
C PHE A 101 -6.37 4.13 -19.49
N GLY A 102 -6.85 2.91 -19.29
CA GLY A 102 -6.01 1.72 -19.30
C GLY A 102 -5.44 1.39 -17.92
N ASP A 103 -4.64 0.33 -17.86
CA ASP A 103 -4.00 -0.12 -16.63
C ASP A 103 -2.87 0.84 -16.21
N MET A 104 -2.78 1.13 -14.91
CA MET A 104 -1.61 1.80 -14.36
C MET A 104 -0.47 0.76 -14.21
N PRO A 105 0.70 0.97 -14.80
CA PRO A 105 1.84 0.09 -14.57
C PRO A 105 2.43 0.29 -13.17
N PRO A 106 3.15 -0.71 -12.61
CA PRO A 106 3.95 -0.53 -11.40
C PRO A 106 4.99 0.60 -11.59
N VAL A 107 5.17 1.41 -10.56
CA VAL A 107 6.16 2.50 -10.57
C VAL A 107 7.43 2.02 -9.88
N LYS A 108 8.50 1.86 -10.65
CA LYS A 108 9.80 1.42 -10.14
C LYS A 108 10.56 2.59 -9.50
N ASN A 109 11.46 2.28 -8.58
CA ASN A 109 12.38 3.24 -7.94
C ASN A 109 11.68 4.32 -7.08
N VAL A 110 10.50 4.03 -6.56
CA VAL A 110 9.80 4.83 -5.55
C VAL A 110 9.72 3.99 -4.29
N SER A 111 10.36 4.44 -3.22
CA SER A 111 10.40 3.72 -1.94
C SER A 111 9.05 3.77 -1.22
N PRO A 112 8.81 2.89 -0.24
CA PRO A 112 7.63 2.99 0.61
C PRO A 112 7.49 4.35 1.31
N GLU A 113 8.59 4.93 1.75
CA GLU A 113 8.64 6.25 2.39
C GLU A 113 8.27 7.35 1.39
N ASP A 114 8.80 7.30 0.16
CA ASP A 114 8.43 8.25 -0.90
C ASP A 114 6.92 8.19 -1.20
N VAL A 115 6.35 6.98 -1.25
CA VAL A 115 4.89 6.84 -1.41
C VAL A 115 4.14 7.46 -0.24
N GLY A 116 4.62 7.27 0.99
CA GLY A 116 4.01 7.88 2.18
C GLY A 116 4.02 9.42 2.11
N HIS A 117 5.11 10.04 1.67
CA HIS A 117 5.20 11.48 1.43
C HIS A 117 4.22 11.92 0.31
N ILE A 118 4.19 11.20 -0.81
CA ILE A 118 3.26 11.46 -1.94
C ILE A 118 1.81 11.39 -1.48
N ILE A 119 1.44 10.40 -0.68
CA ILE A 119 0.09 10.28 -0.11
C ILE A 119 -0.25 11.50 0.72
N ALA A 120 0.65 11.93 1.62
CA ALA A 120 0.42 13.12 2.44
C ALA A 120 0.14 14.38 1.59
N TYR A 121 0.88 14.56 0.49
CA TYR A 121 0.65 15.63 -0.47
C TYR A 121 -0.73 15.51 -1.14
N ILE A 122 -1.09 14.36 -1.71
CA ILE A 122 -2.39 14.16 -2.36
C ILE A 122 -3.54 14.34 -1.36
N ARG A 123 -3.42 13.84 -0.14
CA ARG A 123 -4.43 14.06 0.91
C ARG A 123 -4.57 15.55 1.27
N GLN A 124 -3.48 16.29 1.27
CA GLN A 124 -3.53 17.75 1.45
C GLN A 124 -4.29 18.42 0.30
N GLN A 125 -4.00 18.05 -0.96
CA GLN A 125 -4.72 18.60 -2.11
C GLN A 125 -6.22 18.25 -2.08
N GLN A 126 -6.57 17.02 -1.69
CA GLN A 126 -7.96 16.62 -1.50
C GLN A 126 -8.67 17.48 -0.45
N ARG A 127 -8.06 17.66 0.74
CA ARG A 127 -8.63 18.52 1.79
C ARG A 127 -8.80 19.98 1.31
N ASN A 128 -7.82 20.52 0.59
CA ASN A 128 -7.90 21.87 0.01
C ASN A 128 -9.06 22.01 -0.99
N ALA A 129 -9.43 20.92 -1.65
CA ALA A 129 -10.58 20.84 -2.56
C ALA A 129 -11.90 20.44 -1.85
N GLY A 130 -11.94 20.37 -0.52
CA GLY A 130 -13.13 19.98 0.25
C GLY A 130 -13.51 18.51 0.14
N ILE A 131 -12.55 17.63 -0.16
CA ILE A 131 -12.74 16.19 -0.25
C ILE A 131 -12.20 15.53 1.04
N HIS A 132 -13.11 14.85 1.78
CA HIS A 132 -12.85 14.20 3.07
C HIS A 132 -13.32 12.75 3.07
#